data_c4f2b6ead2506617069a83eb24e4690c
#
_entry.id   c4f2b6ead2506617069a83eb24e4690c
#
_cell.length_a   1.000
_cell.length_b   1.000
_cell.length_c   1.000
_cell.angle_alpha   90.00
_cell.angle_beta   90.00
_cell.angle_gamma   90.00
#
_symmetry.space_group_name_H-M   'P 1'
#
loop_
_entity.id
_entity.type
_entity.pdbx_description
1 polymer ?
#
loop_
_entity_poly.entity_id
_entity_poly.type
_entity_poly.pdbx_seq_one_letter_code
_entity_poly.pdbx_strand_id
1 'polypeptide(L)'
;MSIRPVKRLIKSKPTLEGAGVHLRRAFGFGNTHEFDPFLLLDDFRNDVPEDYLKGFPWHPHRGIETITYVLAGTVEHGDSMGNHGAIAAGDVQWMTAGSGIIHQEMPKGDQTGRMHGFQLWANLPSALKMTAPRYQEVKTDEIPEVTDDDGTHVRIVCGNFWGKKGPVEGIAADPIYLDISVPPGERKTLPVETTRHAFAYVFAGDGKFCNASGPLAVPTEGVGWADTQPPSDAENRSLVVFDRGDEVSVQAGEDGIRFLLVSGKPLEEPVAWYGPIVMNTQEQLQQAFQELQQGTFLKK
;
A
#
# COMPACT_ATOMS: atom_id res chain seq x y z
N MET A 1 20.83 -16.47 5.48
CA MET A 1 19.72 -15.64 4.97
C MET A 1 18.89 -16.50 4.05
N SER A 2 17.57 -16.43 4.18
CA SER A 2 16.60 -17.23 3.42
C SER A 2 15.77 -16.32 2.53
N ILE A 3 15.66 -16.67 1.25
CA ILE A 3 14.78 -15.92 0.32
C ILE A 3 13.33 -16.20 0.70
N ARG A 4 12.49 -15.18 0.71
CA ARG A 4 11.05 -15.32 0.94
C ARG A 4 10.39 -16.04 -0.24
N PRO A 5 9.68 -17.16 -0.02
CA PRO A 5 8.89 -17.78 -1.06
C PRO A 5 7.76 -16.86 -1.52
N VAL A 6 7.42 -16.92 -2.80
CA VAL A 6 6.18 -16.33 -3.31
C VAL A 6 5.02 -17.22 -2.89
N LYS A 7 4.19 -16.72 -1.98
CA LYS A 7 3.00 -17.41 -1.50
C LYS A 7 1.86 -17.33 -2.51
N ARG A 8 1.68 -16.15 -3.11
CA ARG A 8 0.61 -15.88 -4.10
C ARG A 8 1.03 -14.79 -5.08
N LEU A 9 0.58 -14.94 -6.32
CA LEU A 9 0.62 -13.92 -7.37
C LEU A 9 -0.82 -13.61 -7.79
N ILE A 10 -1.24 -12.35 -7.68
CA ILE A 10 -2.63 -11.93 -7.88
C ILE A 10 -2.63 -10.73 -8.82
N LYS A 11 -3.53 -10.70 -9.80
CA LYS A 11 -3.81 -9.47 -10.58
C LYS A 11 -4.78 -8.59 -9.82
N SER A 12 -4.48 -7.29 -9.76
CA SER A 12 -5.41 -6.30 -9.20
C SER A 12 -6.71 -6.24 -10.01
N LYS A 13 -7.83 -6.01 -9.33
CA LYS A 13 -9.18 -6.05 -9.93
C LYS A 13 -9.69 -4.64 -10.21
N PRO A 14 -10.34 -4.41 -11.37
CA PRO A 14 -11.07 -3.16 -11.60
C PRO A 14 -12.09 -2.93 -10.49
N THR A 15 -12.15 -1.71 -9.97
CA THR A 15 -13.02 -1.32 -8.86
C THR A 15 -13.49 0.12 -9.08
N LEU A 16 -14.70 0.42 -8.62
CA LEU A 16 -15.25 1.78 -8.59
C LEU A 16 -15.34 2.23 -7.15
N GLU A 17 -14.77 3.41 -6.86
CA GLU A 17 -14.79 4.02 -5.52
C GLU A 17 -15.13 5.50 -5.59
N GLY A 18 -15.31 6.13 -4.43
CA GLY A 18 -15.64 7.55 -4.34
C GLY A 18 -16.92 7.91 -5.11
N ALA A 19 -16.90 8.98 -5.89
CA ALA A 19 -18.01 9.40 -6.74
C ALA A 19 -17.99 8.76 -8.14
N GLY A 20 -17.35 7.59 -8.28
CA GLY A 20 -17.22 6.85 -9.53
C GLY A 20 -15.79 6.93 -10.11
N VAL A 21 -14.78 6.94 -9.25
CA VAL A 21 -13.38 6.83 -9.65
C VAL A 21 -13.08 5.40 -10.04
N HIS A 22 -12.57 5.21 -11.25
CA HIS A 22 -12.10 3.92 -11.76
C HIS A 22 -10.67 3.69 -11.28
N LEU A 23 -10.48 2.64 -10.52
CA LEU A 23 -9.18 2.23 -9.99
C LEU A 23 -9.01 0.71 -10.04
N ARG A 24 -7.86 0.22 -9.58
CA ARG A 24 -7.61 -1.22 -9.48
C ARG A 24 -7.22 -1.57 -8.05
N ARG A 25 -8.01 -2.42 -7.42
CA ARG A 25 -7.75 -2.91 -6.06
C ARG A 25 -6.85 -4.13 -6.07
N ALA A 26 -5.69 -4.03 -5.43
CA ALA A 26 -4.76 -5.14 -5.27
C ALA A 26 -5.23 -6.08 -4.16
N PHE A 27 -5.60 -5.55 -3.01
CA PHE A 27 -6.25 -6.25 -1.91
C PHE A 27 -7.12 -5.30 -1.08
N GLY A 28 -8.01 -5.86 -0.25
CA GLY A 28 -8.93 -5.09 0.57
C GLY A 28 -9.79 -6.00 1.45
N PHE A 29 -11.08 -5.69 1.55
CA PHE A 29 -12.05 -6.41 2.39
C PHE A 29 -11.94 -7.93 2.31
N GLY A 30 -11.88 -8.59 3.47
CA GLY A 30 -11.88 -10.06 3.60
C GLY A 30 -10.51 -10.72 3.77
N ASN A 31 -9.40 -10.00 3.57
CA ASN A 31 -8.03 -10.56 3.64
C ASN A 31 -7.17 -9.92 4.74
N THR A 32 -7.76 -9.44 5.81
CA THR A 32 -7.08 -8.65 6.85
C THR A 32 -5.92 -9.39 7.53
N HIS A 33 -6.03 -10.71 7.73
CA HIS A 33 -4.95 -11.50 8.35
C HIS A 33 -3.71 -11.67 7.46
N GLU A 34 -3.91 -11.76 6.13
CA GLU A 34 -2.81 -12.01 5.20
C GLU A 34 -1.93 -10.77 5.00
N PHE A 35 -2.56 -9.59 5.09
CA PHE A 35 -1.91 -8.30 4.86
C PHE A 35 -1.67 -7.48 6.14
N ASP A 36 -2.06 -8.00 7.31
CA ASP A 36 -1.83 -7.31 8.59
C ASP A 36 -0.38 -6.79 8.68
N PRO A 37 -0.16 -5.50 8.92
CA PRO A 37 -1.09 -4.48 9.40
C PRO A 37 -1.81 -3.67 8.30
N PHE A 38 -1.68 -4.06 7.03
CA PHE A 38 -2.30 -3.34 5.92
C PHE A 38 -3.70 -3.86 5.63
N LEU A 39 -4.58 -2.95 5.23
CA LEU A 39 -5.99 -3.22 5.04
C LEU A 39 -6.41 -3.19 3.57
N LEU A 40 -5.82 -2.29 2.79
CA LEU A 40 -6.21 -2.03 1.41
C LEU A 40 -5.04 -1.45 0.62
N LEU A 41 -4.91 -1.85 -0.65
CA LEU A 41 -4.06 -1.19 -1.63
C LEU A 41 -4.84 -0.97 -2.93
N ASP A 42 -5.01 0.29 -3.29
CA ASP A 42 -5.60 0.74 -4.54
C ASP A 42 -4.57 1.41 -5.43
N ASP A 43 -4.57 1.02 -6.70
CA ASP A 43 -3.85 1.63 -7.80
C ASP A 43 -4.84 2.49 -8.60
N PHE A 44 -4.82 3.81 -8.40
CA PHE A 44 -5.71 4.75 -9.07
C PHE A 44 -5.10 5.36 -10.35
N ARG A 45 -4.09 4.71 -10.93
CA ARG A 45 -3.49 5.15 -12.19
C ARG A 45 -4.49 5.07 -13.32
N ASN A 46 -4.78 6.21 -13.91
CA ASN A 46 -5.73 6.38 -15.00
C ASN A 46 -5.30 7.54 -15.90
N ASP A 47 -5.49 7.38 -17.20
CA ASP A 47 -5.16 8.37 -18.23
C ASP A 47 -6.42 9.02 -18.84
N VAL A 48 -7.60 8.65 -18.32
CA VAL A 48 -8.92 9.13 -18.79
C VAL A 48 -9.54 10.03 -17.72
N PRO A 49 -9.55 11.36 -17.91
CA PRO A 49 -10.01 12.30 -16.89
C PRO A 49 -11.45 12.05 -16.41
N GLU A 50 -12.35 11.63 -17.26
CA GLU A 50 -13.73 11.33 -16.93
C GLU A 50 -13.87 10.23 -15.88
N ASP A 51 -12.88 9.34 -15.81
CA ASP A 51 -12.87 8.19 -14.90
C ASP A 51 -12.37 8.53 -13.49
N TYR A 52 -11.77 9.72 -13.27
CA TYR A 52 -11.22 10.06 -11.94
C TYR A 52 -11.62 11.46 -11.43
N LEU A 53 -11.99 12.42 -12.28
CA LEU A 53 -12.22 13.82 -11.88
C LEU A 53 -13.32 14.01 -10.85
N LYS A 54 -14.26 13.06 -10.71
CA LYS A 54 -15.30 13.11 -9.68
C LYS A 54 -14.77 12.95 -8.26
N GLY A 55 -13.59 12.34 -8.12
CA GLY A 55 -12.83 12.24 -6.90
C GLY A 55 -13.53 11.51 -5.77
N PHE A 56 -13.06 11.82 -4.58
CA PHE A 56 -13.57 11.31 -3.31
C PHE A 56 -14.13 12.49 -2.50
N PRO A 57 -15.43 12.82 -2.67
CA PRO A 57 -16.08 13.89 -1.91
C PRO A 57 -16.04 13.62 -0.40
N TRP A 58 -16.39 14.60 0.41
CA TRP A 58 -16.33 14.54 1.87
C TRP A 58 -16.79 13.21 2.44
N HIS A 59 -15.85 12.48 3.05
CA HIS A 59 -16.06 11.16 3.65
C HIS A 59 -15.28 11.02 4.95
N PRO A 60 -15.78 10.21 5.92
CA PRO A 60 -15.13 10.01 7.20
C PRO A 60 -14.07 8.92 7.13
N HIS A 61 -13.07 8.98 8.05
CA HIS A 61 -12.21 7.85 8.42
C HIS A 61 -12.06 7.78 9.92
N ARG A 62 -11.93 6.57 10.46
CA ARG A 62 -11.57 6.32 11.87
C ARG A 62 -10.80 5.03 12.02
N GLY A 63 -9.81 5.04 12.92
CA GLY A 63 -9.09 3.84 13.36
C GLY A 63 -8.05 3.30 12.37
N ILE A 64 -7.70 4.07 11.36
CA ILE A 64 -6.73 3.72 10.32
C ILE A 64 -5.76 4.87 10.04
N GLU A 65 -4.75 4.55 9.25
CA GLU A 65 -3.92 5.50 8.52
C GLU A 65 -4.14 5.31 7.02
N THR A 66 -4.16 6.40 6.27
CA THR A 66 -4.23 6.39 4.80
C THR A 66 -2.97 7.00 4.22
N ILE A 67 -2.41 6.36 3.21
CA ILE A 67 -1.16 6.76 2.58
C ILE A 67 -1.44 6.97 1.09
N THR A 68 -1.36 8.22 0.65
CA THR A 68 -1.52 8.62 -0.75
C THR A 68 -0.15 8.92 -1.34
N TYR A 69 0.28 8.16 -2.34
CA TYR A 69 1.52 8.39 -3.09
C TYR A 69 1.19 8.72 -4.53
N VAL A 70 1.49 9.93 -4.96
CA VAL A 70 1.20 10.43 -6.31
C VAL A 70 2.42 10.28 -7.21
N LEU A 71 2.26 9.70 -8.41
CA LEU A 71 3.31 9.55 -9.41
C LEU A 71 3.17 10.54 -10.57
N ALA A 72 1.94 10.91 -10.93
CA ALA A 72 1.64 11.90 -11.96
C ALA A 72 0.29 12.57 -11.65
N GLY A 73 0.14 13.82 -12.03
CA GLY A 73 -1.00 14.64 -11.65
C GLY A 73 -0.89 15.20 -10.25
N THR A 74 -2.02 15.55 -9.66
CA THR A 74 -2.11 16.18 -8.34
C THR A 74 -3.40 15.74 -7.66
N VAL A 75 -3.38 15.54 -6.35
CA VAL A 75 -4.59 15.32 -5.53
C VAL A 75 -4.77 16.52 -4.61
N GLU A 76 -5.80 17.32 -4.84
CA GLU A 76 -6.20 18.38 -3.90
C GLU A 76 -6.98 17.76 -2.73
N HIS A 77 -6.67 18.18 -1.52
CA HIS A 77 -7.34 17.69 -0.32
C HIS A 77 -7.82 18.80 0.59
N GLY A 78 -8.82 18.50 1.39
CA GLY A 78 -9.30 19.35 2.47
C GLY A 78 -9.95 18.51 3.55
N ASP A 79 -9.90 18.97 4.81
CA ASP A 79 -10.40 18.21 5.93
C ASP A 79 -11.24 19.01 6.95
N SER A 80 -11.83 18.30 7.89
CA SER A 80 -12.67 18.84 8.97
C SER A 80 -11.90 19.63 10.04
N MET A 81 -10.57 19.62 10.01
CA MET A 81 -9.71 20.42 10.91
C MET A 81 -9.30 21.76 10.27
N GLY A 82 -9.68 21.99 9.02
CA GLY A 82 -9.33 23.20 8.26
C GLY A 82 -8.03 23.09 7.49
N ASN A 83 -7.41 21.91 7.43
CA ASN A 83 -6.25 21.70 6.55
C ASN A 83 -6.73 21.60 5.10
N HIS A 84 -5.95 22.14 4.19
CA HIS A 84 -6.13 22.02 2.76
C HIS A 84 -4.78 22.14 2.06
N GLY A 85 -4.64 21.44 0.95
CA GLY A 85 -3.39 21.40 0.21
C GLY A 85 -3.50 20.60 -1.07
N ALA A 86 -2.33 20.29 -1.63
CA ALA A 86 -2.20 19.48 -2.82
C ALA A 86 -0.99 18.55 -2.72
N ILE A 87 -1.21 17.27 -3.04
CA ILE A 87 -0.19 16.25 -3.16
C ILE A 87 0.21 16.20 -4.62
N ALA A 88 1.40 16.66 -4.96
CA ALA A 88 1.91 16.71 -6.33
C ALA A 88 2.64 15.41 -6.71
N ALA A 89 3.06 15.34 -7.98
CA ALA A 89 3.83 14.20 -8.47
C ALA A 89 5.13 13.99 -7.68
N GLY A 90 5.32 12.79 -7.17
CA GLY A 90 6.44 12.39 -6.30
C GLY A 90 6.18 12.58 -4.81
N ASP A 91 5.15 13.35 -4.42
CA ASP A 91 4.80 13.60 -3.01
C ASP A 91 4.07 12.43 -2.38
N VAL A 92 4.14 12.35 -1.06
CA VAL A 92 3.39 11.40 -0.22
C VAL A 92 2.65 12.16 0.86
N GLN A 93 1.39 11.80 1.09
CA GLN A 93 0.65 12.21 2.28
C GLN A 93 0.34 10.99 3.13
N TRP A 94 0.76 11.02 4.39
CA TRP A 94 0.44 10.02 5.40
C TRP A 94 -0.51 10.64 6.43
N MET A 95 -1.77 10.23 6.40
CA MET A 95 -2.80 10.72 7.31
C MET A 95 -3.13 9.66 8.35
N THR A 96 -2.95 9.98 9.62
CA THR A 96 -3.49 9.21 10.74
C THR A 96 -4.90 9.70 10.99
N ALA A 97 -5.93 8.90 10.70
CA ALA A 97 -7.33 9.27 10.95
C ALA A 97 -7.71 9.16 12.44
N GLY A 98 -7.12 8.20 13.15
CA GLY A 98 -7.25 8.05 14.60
C GLY A 98 -8.70 8.07 15.07
N SER A 99 -9.04 9.00 15.96
CA SER A 99 -10.36 9.15 16.57
C SER A 99 -11.47 9.63 15.63
N GLY A 100 -11.09 10.08 14.44
CA GLY A 100 -12.01 10.45 13.37
C GLY A 100 -11.62 11.74 12.66
N ILE A 101 -11.70 11.70 11.35
CA ILE A 101 -11.53 12.82 10.44
C ILE A 101 -12.57 12.72 9.33
N ILE A 102 -12.98 13.85 8.79
CA ILE A 102 -13.78 13.92 7.56
C ILE A 102 -12.96 14.72 6.56
N HIS A 103 -12.71 14.15 5.38
CA HIS A 103 -11.90 14.79 4.36
C HIS A 103 -12.46 14.55 2.95
N GLN A 104 -11.87 15.26 1.99
CA GLN A 104 -12.10 15.02 0.57
C GLN A 104 -10.76 14.96 -0.16
N GLU A 105 -10.73 14.22 -1.26
CA GLU A 105 -9.58 14.09 -2.16
C GLU A 105 -10.06 14.27 -3.60
N MET A 106 -9.55 15.30 -4.28
CA MET A 106 -9.99 15.70 -5.62
C MET A 106 -8.80 15.59 -6.60
N PRO A 107 -8.73 14.50 -7.39
CA PRO A 107 -7.65 14.28 -8.33
C PRO A 107 -7.73 15.22 -9.53
N LYS A 108 -6.57 15.66 -9.99
CA LYS A 108 -6.37 16.45 -11.22
C LYS A 108 -5.23 15.84 -12.02
N GLY A 109 -5.50 15.51 -13.27
CA GLY A 109 -4.48 14.98 -14.19
C GLY A 109 -3.38 16.01 -14.50
N ASP A 110 -2.24 15.51 -14.94
CA ASP A 110 -1.19 16.33 -15.53
C ASP A 110 -1.63 16.91 -16.90
N GLN A 111 -0.72 17.59 -17.58
CA GLN A 111 -1.00 18.21 -18.89
C GLN A 111 -1.42 17.19 -19.98
N THR A 112 -1.13 15.91 -19.77
CA THR A 112 -1.51 14.80 -20.67
C THR A 112 -2.73 14.03 -20.19
N GLY A 113 -3.36 14.46 -19.09
CA GLY A 113 -4.54 13.82 -18.48
C GLY A 113 -4.21 12.64 -17.57
N ARG A 114 -2.93 12.40 -17.24
CA ARG A 114 -2.55 11.28 -16.36
C ARG A 114 -2.76 11.65 -14.89
N MET A 115 -3.45 10.80 -14.17
CA MET A 115 -3.55 10.81 -12.72
C MET A 115 -3.08 9.45 -12.21
N HIS A 116 -1.84 9.39 -11.75
CA HIS A 116 -1.20 8.13 -11.36
C HIS A 116 -0.80 8.17 -9.89
N GLY A 117 -1.13 7.14 -9.15
CA GLY A 117 -0.73 6.99 -7.75
C GLY A 117 -1.35 5.79 -7.08
N PHE A 118 -1.09 5.70 -5.78
CA PHE A 118 -1.51 4.60 -4.93
C PHE A 118 -2.12 5.10 -3.64
N GLN A 119 -3.13 4.37 -3.17
CA GLN A 119 -3.73 4.53 -1.85
C GLN A 119 -3.48 3.25 -1.06
N LEU A 120 -2.73 3.34 0.03
CA LEU A 120 -2.53 2.25 0.97
C LEU A 120 -3.21 2.59 2.29
N TRP A 121 -3.92 1.63 2.90
CA TRP A 121 -4.44 1.78 4.25
C TRP A 121 -3.67 0.89 5.21
N ALA A 122 -3.22 1.47 6.32
CA ALA A 122 -2.62 0.77 7.43
C ALA A 122 -3.55 0.81 8.65
N ASN A 123 -3.64 -0.30 9.36
CA ASN A 123 -4.45 -0.41 10.57
C ASN A 123 -3.73 0.21 11.76
N LEU A 124 -4.48 0.84 12.65
CA LEU A 124 -3.98 1.26 13.96
C LEU A 124 -4.24 0.17 14.99
N PRO A 125 -3.28 -0.11 15.90
CA PRO A 125 -3.54 -0.99 17.03
C PRO A 125 -4.62 -0.42 17.94
N SER A 126 -5.28 -1.27 18.72
CA SER A 126 -6.41 -0.92 19.60
C SER A 126 -6.11 0.27 20.51
N ALA A 127 -4.90 0.32 21.05
CA ALA A 127 -4.45 1.40 21.93
C ALA A 127 -4.38 2.77 21.22
N LEU A 128 -4.28 2.81 19.89
CA LEU A 128 -4.11 4.03 19.10
C LEU A 128 -5.31 4.34 18.19
N LYS A 129 -6.35 3.49 18.19
CA LYS A 129 -7.56 3.72 17.38
C LYS A 129 -8.21 5.07 17.60
N MET A 130 -8.11 5.59 18.82
CA MET A 130 -8.71 6.86 19.21
C MET A 130 -7.67 7.97 19.44
N THR A 131 -6.47 7.85 18.86
CA THR A 131 -5.47 8.93 18.89
C THR A 131 -5.96 10.16 18.10
N ALA A 132 -5.39 11.33 18.38
CA ALA A 132 -5.72 12.53 17.61
C ALA A 132 -5.33 12.38 16.14
N PRO A 133 -6.15 12.85 15.19
CA PRO A 133 -5.78 12.89 13.76
C PRO A 133 -4.53 13.73 13.53
N ARG A 134 -3.71 13.31 12.58
CA ARG A 134 -2.52 14.06 12.16
C ARG A 134 -2.16 13.78 10.71
N TYR A 135 -1.38 14.69 10.10
CA TYR A 135 -0.79 14.51 8.78
C TYR A 135 0.74 14.56 8.83
N GLN A 136 1.36 13.83 7.94
CA GLN A 136 2.75 14.01 7.54
C GLN A 136 2.73 14.17 6.00
N GLU A 137 2.93 15.39 5.56
CA GLU A 137 3.08 15.71 4.13
C GLU A 137 4.56 15.70 3.79
N VAL A 138 4.94 14.83 2.87
CA VAL A 138 6.31 14.63 2.46
C VAL A 138 6.45 15.03 1.00
N LYS A 139 7.28 16.00 0.73
CA LYS A 139 7.59 16.45 -0.62
C LYS A 139 8.59 15.51 -1.28
N THR A 140 8.55 15.46 -2.59
CA THR A 140 9.38 14.55 -3.39
C THR A 140 10.88 14.69 -3.10
N ASP A 141 11.36 15.92 -2.83
CA ASP A 141 12.75 16.23 -2.50
C ASP A 141 13.17 15.85 -1.07
N GLU A 142 12.20 15.56 -0.20
CA GLU A 142 12.43 15.06 1.16
C GLU A 142 12.57 13.54 1.20
N ILE A 143 12.16 12.83 0.15
CA ILE A 143 12.22 11.35 0.08
C ILE A 143 13.64 10.93 -0.32
N PRO A 144 14.39 10.24 0.56
CA PRO A 144 15.73 9.77 0.23
C PRO A 144 15.70 8.76 -0.92
N GLU A 145 16.64 8.91 -1.83
CA GLU A 145 16.87 8.01 -2.95
C GLU A 145 18.26 7.40 -2.84
N VAL A 146 18.36 6.13 -3.19
CA VAL A 146 19.63 5.38 -3.23
C VAL A 146 19.68 4.58 -4.52
N THR A 147 20.81 4.66 -5.21
CA THR A 147 21.09 3.81 -6.38
C THR A 147 22.26 2.91 -6.03
N ASP A 148 22.12 1.61 -6.25
CA ASP A 148 23.16 0.62 -6.02
C ASP A 148 24.05 0.46 -7.27
N ASP A 149 25.16 -0.27 -7.14
CA ASP A 149 26.17 -0.45 -8.19
C ASP A 149 25.62 -1.13 -9.47
N ASP A 150 24.57 -1.94 -9.35
CA ASP A 150 23.84 -2.56 -10.47
C ASP A 150 22.77 -1.65 -11.11
N GLY A 151 22.67 -0.40 -10.65
CA GLY A 151 21.67 0.56 -11.15
C GLY A 151 20.28 0.41 -10.53
N THR A 152 20.09 -0.51 -9.57
CA THR A 152 18.82 -0.59 -8.82
C THR A 152 18.62 0.70 -8.04
N HIS A 153 17.49 1.36 -8.29
CA HIS A 153 17.12 2.63 -7.67
C HIS A 153 15.96 2.42 -6.68
N VAL A 154 16.10 3.01 -5.50
CA VAL A 154 15.12 2.88 -4.39
C VAL A 154 14.79 4.26 -3.84
N ARG A 155 13.50 4.62 -3.82
CA ARG A 155 12.95 5.74 -3.05
C ARG A 155 12.40 5.20 -1.73
N ILE A 156 12.82 5.81 -0.61
CA ILE A 156 12.51 5.31 0.73
C ILE A 156 11.46 6.24 1.36
N VAL A 157 10.18 5.89 1.20
CA VAL A 157 9.05 6.68 1.72
C VAL A 157 8.97 6.55 3.25
N CYS A 158 9.10 5.33 3.77
CA CYS A 158 9.02 5.05 5.20
C CYS A 158 9.94 3.89 5.58
N GLY A 159 10.48 3.93 6.79
CA GLY A 159 11.37 2.91 7.35
C GLY A 159 12.85 3.15 7.05
N ASN A 160 13.69 2.18 7.41
CA ASN A 160 15.12 2.21 7.17
C ASN A 160 15.50 1.20 6.08
N PHE A 161 16.23 1.66 5.07
CA PHE A 161 16.68 0.80 3.99
C PHE A 161 18.06 1.26 3.47
N TRP A 162 19.00 0.34 3.26
CA TRP A 162 20.37 0.60 2.81
C TRP A 162 21.05 1.80 3.51
N GLY A 163 20.87 1.90 4.84
CA GLY A 163 21.48 2.95 5.66
C GLY A 163 20.84 4.33 5.54
N LYS A 164 19.75 4.47 4.80
CA LYS A 164 18.93 5.69 4.73
C LYS A 164 17.61 5.47 5.46
N LYS A 165 17.07 6.56 6.03
CA LYS A 165 15.78 6.56 6.74
C LYS A 165 14.79 7.41 5.96
N GLY A 166 13.62 6.87 5.69
CA GLY A 166 12.50 7.61 5.12
C GLY A 166 11.96 8.67 6.07
N PRO A 167 11.33 9.73 5.53
CA PRO A 167 10.91 10.90 6.30
C PRO A 167 9.70 10.64 7.19
N VAL A 168 8.85 9.65 6.88
CA VAL A 168 7.66 9.35 7.66
C VAL A 168 8.03 8.63 8.95
N GLU A 169 7.57 9.16 10.09
CA GLU A 169 7.94 8.67 11.42
C GLU A 169 6.75 8.44 12.34
N GLY A 170 6.97 7.65 13.39
CA GLY A 170 5.98 7.44 14.46
C GLY A 170 4.75 6.66 14.01
N ILE A 171 4.91 5.73 13.09
CA ILE A 171 3.87 4.85 12.59
C ILE A 171 3.86 3.57 13.41
N ALA A 172 2.70 3.21 13.96
CA ALA A 172 2.55 2.11 14.91
C ALA A 172 2.90 0.74 14.33
N ALA A 173 2.63 0.52 13.04
CA ALA A 173 2.92 -0.73 12.34
C ALA A 173 4.40 -0.89 11.96
N ASP A 174 5.25 0.11 12.25
CA ASP A 174 6.66 0.16 11.87
C ASP A 174 6.88 -0.27 10.40
N PRO A 175 6.20 0.38 9.43
CA PRO A 175 6.24 -0.05 8.05
C PRO A 175 7.55 0.29 7.37
N ILE A 176 7.90 -0.53 6.36
CA ILE A 176 8.83 -0.19 5.30
C ILE A 176 7.99 0.01 4.04
N TYR A 177 8.12 1.17 3.39
CA TYR A 177 7.44 1.51 2.13
C TYR A 177 8.45 2.06 1.14
N LEU A 178 8.74 1.27 0.11
CA LEU A 178 9.77 1.54 -0.89
C LEU A 178 9.16 1.53 -2.29
N ASP A 179 9.64 2.44 -3.15
CA ASP A 179 9.43 2.43 -4.59
C ASP A 179 10.76 2.03 -5.24
N ILE A 180 10.79 0.88 -5.90
CA ILE A 180 12.01 0.22 -6.37
C ILE A 180 11.96 0.04 -7.87
N SER A 181 13.03 0.45 -8.55
CA SER A 181 13.27 0.16 -9.97
C SER A 181 14.51 -0.70 -10.12
N VAL A 182 14.36 -1.86 -10.76
CA VAL A 182 15.48 -2.75 -11.12
C VAL A 182 15.69 -2.70 -12.63
N PRO A 183 16.92 -2.41 -13.11
CA PRO A 183 17.20 -2.30 -14.54
C PRO A 183 16.91 -3.57 -15.33
N PRO A 184 16.77 -3.46 -16.67
CA PRO A 184 16.56 -4.58 -17.57
C PRO A 184 17.55 -5.72 -17.37
N GLY A 185 17.04 -6.95 -17.20
CA GLY A 185 17.84 -8.16 -17.06
C GLY A 185 18.61 -8.31 -15.74
N GLU A 186 18.59 -7.30 -14.87
CA GLU A 186 19.30 -7.37 -13.60
C GLU A 186 18.54 -8.19 -12.54
N ARG A 187 19.32 -8.78 -11.65
CA ARG A 187 18.78 -9.53 -10.50
C ARG A 187 19.12 -8.81 -9.20
N LYS A 188 18.07 -8.58 -8.40
CA LYS A 188 18.24 -7.90 -7.11
C LYS A 188 17.72 -8.72 -5.94
N THR A 189 18.46 -8.70 -4.85
CA THR A 189 18.04 -9.24 -3.55
C THR A 189 17.93 -8.10 -2.55
N LEU A 190 16.77 -8.04 -1.90
CA LEU A 190 16.33 -6.94 -1.04
C LEU A 190 16.06 -7.48 0.37
N PRO A 191 16.68 -6.93 1.42
CA PRO A 191 16.46 -7.39 2.79
C PRO A 191 15.05 -7.04 3.28
N VAL A 192 14.39 -8.01 3.93
CA VAL A 192 13.09 -7.82 4.59
C VAL A 192 13.09 -8.65 5.87
N GLU A 193 12.86 -8.02 7.02
CA GLU A 193 12.83 -8.72 8.30
C GLU A 193 11.82 -9.88 8.32
N THR A 194 12.24 -11.05 8.80
CA THR A 194 11.44 -12.29 8.80
C THR A 194 10.11 -12.17 9.54
N THR A 195 10.05 -11.32 10.57
CA THR A 195 8.87 -11.12 11.41
C THR A 195 7.78 -10.27 10.78
N ARG A 196 8.07 -9.63 9.63
CA ARG A 196 7.14 -8.72 8.94
C ARG A 196 6.34 -9.46 7.88
N HIS A 197 5.08 -9.12 7.71
CA HIS A 197 4.36 -9.42 6.48
C HIS A 197 4.90 -8.53 5.36
N ALA A 198 5.02 -9.07 4.17
CA ALA A 198 5.58 -8.36 3.03
C ALA A 198 4.85 -8.71 1.73
N PHE A 199 4.72 -7.70 0.88
CA PHE A 199 4.23 -7.85 -0.49
C PHE A 199 4.95 -6.89 -1.44
N ALA A 200 4.96 -7.22 -2.73
CA ALA A 200 5.34 -6.31 -3.80
C ALA A 200 4.13 -6.03 -4.71
N TYR A 201 4.00 -4.80 -5.18
CA TYR A 201 3.01 -4.42 -6.19
C TYR A 201 3.72 -3.88 -7.42
N VAL A 202 3.72 -4.65 -8.51
CA VAL A 202 4.38 -4.28 -9.77
C VAL A 202 3.52 -3.27 -10.52
N PHE A 203 4.12 -2.14 -10.90
CA PHE A 203 3.40 -1.08 -11.60
C PHE A 203 4.06 -0.58 -12.89
N ALA A 204 5.24 -1.09 -13.23
CA ALA A 204 5.83 -0.92 -14.56
C ALA A 204 6.79 -2.08 -14.87
N GLY A 205 6.91 -2.43 -16.14
CA GLY A 205 7.70 -3.56 -16.60
C GLY A 205 7.18 -4.91 -16.09
N ASP A 206 8.06 -5.87 -16.03
CA ASP A 206 7.80 -7.23 -15.56
C ASP A 206 9.04 -7.86 -14.94
N GLY A 207 8.85 -8.95 -14.22
CA GLY A 207 9.95 -9.70 -13.64
C GLY A 207 9.49 -10.93 -12.88
N LYS A 208 10.46 -11.75 -12.49
CA LYS A 208 10.24 -12.99 -11.78
C LYS A 208 10.74 -12.86 -10.35
N PHE A 209 9.82 -12.89 -9.41
CA PHE A 209 10.18 -13.01 -8.00
C PHE A 209 10.59 -14.45 -7.72
N CYS A 210 11.86 -14.64 -7.34
CA CYS A 210 12.44 -15.96 -7.19
C CYS A 210 11.83 -16.64 -5.97
N ASN A 211 11.22 -17.79 -6.21
CA ASN A 211 11.02 -18.73 -5.13
C ASN A 211 12.37 -19.13 -4.57
N ALA A 212 12.52 -18.98 -3.27
CA ALA A 212 13.57 -19.62 -2.56
C ALA A 212 13.58 -21.11 -2.85
N SER A 213 14.67 -21.74 -2.53
CA SER A 213 14.79 -23.18 -2.35
C SER A 213 13.75 -23.71 -1.33
N GLY A 214 12.46 -23.52 -1.60
CA GLY A 214 11.42 -24.30 -0.97
C GLY A 214 11.67 -25.76 -1.33
N PRO A 215 11.49 -26.73 -0.44
CA PRO A 215 11.53 -28.13 -0.83
C PRO A 215 10.54 -28.28 -1.99
N LEU A 216 11.01 -28.79 -3.12
CA LEU A 216 10.13 -29.22 -4.20
C LEU A 216 9.06 -30.10 -3.55
N ALA A 217 7.80 -29.72 -3.72
CA ALA A 217 6.70 -30.53 -3.23
C ALA A 217 6.86 -31.93 -3.80
N VAL A 218 7.17 -32.89 -2.94
CA VAL A 218 7.20 -34.29 -3.36
C VAL A 218 5.75 -34.67 -3.64
N PRO A 219 5.39 -35.10 -4.87
CA PRO A 219 4.05 -35.52 -5.18
C PRO A 219 3.66 -36.66 -4.26
N THR A 220 2.68 -36.44 -3.39
CA THR A 220 2.04 -37.48 -2.62
C THR A 220 0.72 -37.84 -3.26
N GLU A 221 0.30 -39.08 -3.14
CA GLU A 221 -1.02 -39.54 -3.65
C GLU A 221 -2.12 -38.59 -3.16
N GLY A 222 -2.85 -37.99 -4.11
CA GLY A 222 -3.97 -37.09 -3.84
C GLY A 222 -3.70 -35.59 -3.97
N VAL A 223 -2.47 -35.16 -4.23
CA VAL A 223 -2.16 -33.77 -4.54
C VAL A 223 -2.03 -33.60 -6.05
N GLY A 224 -2.97 -32.87 -6.64
CA GLY A 224 -2.94 -32.57 -8.07
C GLY A 224 -1.74 -31.67 -8.42
N TRP A 225 -1.10 -31.94 -9.55
CA TRP A 225 0.04 -31.19 -10.10
C TRP A 225 -0.27 -29.71 -10.38
N ALA A 226 -1.55 -29.30 -10.32
CA ALA A 226 -1.98 -27.93 -10.59
C ALA A 226 -1.48 -26.90 -9.58
N ASP A 227 -1.13 -27.31 -8.35
CA ASP A 227 -0.70 -26.40 -7.27
C ASP A 227 0.84 -26.21 -7.20
N THR A 228 1.59 -26.86 -8.08
CA THR A 228 3.07 -26.84 -8.08
C THR A 228 3.67 -26.03 -9.24
N GLN A 229 2.87 -25.30 -10.01
CA GLN A 229 3.43 -24.44 -11.06
C GLN A 229 4.23 -23.30 -10.42
N PRO A 230 5.48 -23.06 -10.86
CA PRO A 230 6.22 -21.88 -10.43
C PRO A 230 5.37 -20.64 -10.75
N PRO A 231 5.38 -19.63 -9.87
CA PRO A 231 4.65 -18.40 -10.15
C PRO A 231 5.07 -17.85 -11.51
N SER A 232 4.08 -17.50 -12.32
CA SER A 232 4.28 -16.80 -13.59
C SER A 232 4.99 -15.46 -13.35
N ASP A 233 5.57 -14.88 -14.38
CA ASP A 233 6.19 -13.56 -14.29
C ASP A 233 5.17 -12.53 -13.77
N ALA A 234 5.64 -11.70 -12.85
CA ALA A 234 4.85 -10.61 -12.29
C ALA A 234 4.96 -9.40 -13.20
N GLU A 235 3.89 -9.10 -13.91
CA GLU A 235 3.79 -7.94 -14.79
C GLU A 235 3.05 -6.78 -14.12
N ASN A 236 2.99 -5.66 -14.83
CA ASN A 236 2.23 -4.49 -14.40
C ASN A 236 0.84 -4.88 -13.80
N ARG A 237 0.51 -4.29 -12.65
CA ARG A 237 -0.72 -4.55 -11.88
C ARG A 237 -0.79 -5.92 -11.21
N SER A 238 0.37 -6.55 -10.98
CA SER A 238 0.49 -7.78 -10.18
C SER A 238 0.84 -7.47 -8.73
N LEU A 239 0.15 -8.14 -7.82
CA LEU A 239 0.46 -8.20 -6.40
C LEU A 239 1.16 -9.53 -6.11
N VAL A 240 2.36 -9.47 -5.56
CA VAL A 240 3.16 -10.61 -5.13
C VAL A 240 3.16 -10.66 -3.62
N VAL A 241 2.56 -11.67 -3.04
CA VAL A 241 2.52 -11.89 -1.58
C VAL A 241 3.61 -12.87 -1.21
N PHE A 242 4.43 -12.51 -0.22
CA PHE A 242 5.54 -13.33 0.24
C PHE A 242 5.22 -14.09 1.52
N ASP A 243 5.79 -15.27 1.66
CA ASP A 243 5.88 -15.98 2.93
C ASP A 243 7.10 -15.50 3.74
N ARG A 244 7.39 -16.13 4.85
CA ARG A 244 8.51 -15.75 5.76
C ARG A 244 9.86 -16.04 5.12
N GLY A 245 10.81 -15.18 5.39
CA GLY A 245 12.21 -15.23 4.97
C GLY A 245 12.88 -13.89 5.27
N ASP A 246 14.18 -13.78 4.99
CA ASP A 246 14.98 -12.60 5.30
C ASP A 246 15.16 -11.66 4.10
N GLU A 247 14.86 -12.16 2.89
CA GLU A 247 15.17 -11.47 1.65
C GLU A 247 14.08 -11.71 0.58
N VAL A 248 13.82 -10.70 -0.23
CA VAL A 248 13.05 -10.80 -1.47
C VAL A 248 14.03 -10.76 -2.63
N SER A 249 13.97 -11.73 -3.54
CA SER A 249 14.81 -11.74 -4.75
C SER A 249 13.92 -11.58 -5.99
N VAL A 250 14.32 -10.70 -6.90
CA VAL A 250 13.63 -10.42 -8.16
C VAL A 250 14.63 -10.44 -9.32
N GLN A 251 14.23 -11.07 -10.42
CA GLN A 251 14.87 -11.00 -11.71
C GLN A 251 14.02 -10.11 -12.61
N ALA A 252 14.54 -8.95 -13.02
CA ALA A 252 13.84 -8.05 -13.93
C ALA A 252 13.74 -8.65 -15.35
N GLY A 253 12.65 -8.34 -16.04
CA GLY A 253 12.46 -8.66 -17.45
C GLY A 253 13.27 -7.76 -18.39
N GLU A 254 13.00 -7.86 -19.70
CA GLU A 254 13.74 -7.13 -20.73
C GLU A 254 13.57 -5.60 -20.66
N ASP A 255 12.45 -5.12 -20.15
CA ASP A 255 12.15 -3.70 -19.97
C ASP A 255 12.44 -3.20 -18.53
N GLY A 256 13.03 -4.04 -17.67
CA GLY A 256 13.18 -3.78 -16.25
C GLY A 256 11.88 -4.02 -15.49
N ILE A 257 11.91 -3.73 -14.19
CA ILE A 257 10.73 -3.84 -13.32
C ILE A 257 10.70 -2.67 -12.34
N ARG A 258 9.50 -2.11 -12.09
CA ARG A 258 9.27 -1.15 -11.01
C ARG A 258 8.09 -1.58 -10.15
N PHE A 259 8.30 -1.57 -8.84
CA PHE A 259 7.31 -2.06 -7.89
C PHE A 259 7.40 -1.34 -6.55
N LEU A 260 6.28 -1.29 -5.85
CA LEU A 260 6.26 -1.00 -4.42
C LEU A 260 6.67 -2.25 -3.66
N LEU A 261 7.65 -2.13 -2.74
CA LEU A 261 7.91 -3.15 -1.72
C LEU A 261 7.44 -2.62 -0.39
N VAL A 262 6.44 -3.28 0.17
CA VAL A 262 5.82 -2.87 1.43
C VAL A 262 5.92 -4.00 2.43
N SER A 263 6.36 -3.67 3.65
CA SER A 263 6.33 -4.62 4.76
C SER A 263 5.98 -3.93 6.07
N GLY A 264 5.32 -4.65 6.98
CA GLY A 264 4.91 -4.12 8.27
C GLY A 264 4.86 -5.21 9.34
N LYS A 265 5.01 -4.79 10.59
CA LYS A 265 4.86 -5.69 11.72
C LYS A 265 3.38 -5.99 11.94
N PRO A 266 2.93 -7.25 11.88
CA PRO A 266 1.54 -7.59 12.11
C PRO A 266 1.08 -7.17 13.50
N LEU A 267 -0.14 -6.66 13.60
CA LEU A 267 -0.76 -6.25 14.87
C LEU A 267 -1.36 -7.45 15.61
N GLU A 268 -1.83 -8.46 14.86
CA GLU A 268 -2.48 -9.66 15.38
C GLU A 268 -3.70 -9.36 16.27
N GLU A 269 -4.41 -8.28 15.95
CA GLU A 269 -5.59 -7.83 16.68
C GLU A 269 -6.87 -8.06 15.86
N PRO A 270 -8.04 -8.22 16.51
CA PRO A 270 -9.32 -8.30 15.81
C PRO A 270 -9.60 -7.06 14.97
N VAL A 271 -10.24 -7.26 13.83
CA VAL A 271 -10.63 -6.19 12.88
C VAL A 271 -12.14 -6.23 12.66
N ALA A 272 -12.82 -5.15 13.05
CA ALA A 272 -14.21 -4.87 12.72
C ALA A 272 -14.24 -3.74 11.70
N TRP A 273 -14.55 -4.07 10.44
CA TRP A 273 -14.40 -3.15 9.31
C TRP A 273 -15.71 -3.00 8.52
N TYR A 274 -16.14 -1.76 8.30
CA TYR A 274 -17.22 -1.43 7.39
C TYR A 274 -16.99 -0.06 6.75
N GLY A 275 -16.95 0.00 5.41
CA GLY A 275 -16.64 1.21 4.66
C GLY A 275 -15.33 1.85 5.11
N PRO A 276 -15.30 3.15 5.40
CA PRO A 276 -14.08 3.89 5.74
C PRO A 276 -13.71 3.84 7.24
N ILE A 277 -14.41 3.03 8.04
CA ILE A 277 -14.22 2.94 9.50
C ILE A 277 -13.74 1.54 9.88
N VAL A 278 -12.65 1.47 10.64
CA VAL A 278 -12.04 0.22 11.10
C VAL A 278 -11.77 0.29 12.60
N MET A 279 -12.42 -0.60 13.34
CA MET A 279 -12.28 -0.72 14.80
C MET A 279 -11.85 -2.15 15.16
N ASN A 280 -11.78 -2.48 16.45
CA ASN A 280 -11.44 -3.82 16.90
C ASN A 280 -12.67 -4.69 17.18
N THR A 281 -13.81 -4.09 17.53
CA THR A 281 -15.05 -4.82 17.82
C THR A 281 -16.25 -4.26 17.04
N GLN A 282 -17.28 -5.08 16.89
CA GLN A 282 -18.53 -4.65 16.24
C GLN A 282 -19.24 -3.54 17.02
N GLU A 283 -19.17 -3.56 18.36
CA GLU A 283 -19.76 -2.54 19.21
C GLU A 283 -19.07 -1.18 18.99
N GLN A 284 -17.74 -1.16 18.92
CA GLN A 284 -16.98 0.06 18.60
C GLN A 284 -17.32 0.59 17.22
N LEU A 285 -17.47 -0.32 16.23
CA LEU A 285 -17.86 0.04 14.88
C LEU A 285 -19.26 0.65 14.84
N GLN A 286 -20.23 0.04 15.50
CA GLN A 286 -21.60 0.54 15.63
C GLN A 286 -21.63 1.91 16.32
N GLN A 287 -20.86 2.07 17.40
CA GLN A 287 -20.72 3.36 18.08
C GLN A 287 -20.20 4.44 17.13
N ALA A 288 -19.17 4.15 16.31
CA ALA A 288 -18.62 5.11 15.37
C ALA A 288 -19.68 5.59 14.35
N PHE A 289 -20.52 4.69 13.84
CA PHE A 289 -21.62 5.07 12.94
C PHE A 289 -22.75 5.85 13.65
N GLN A 290 -23.07 5.51 14.89
CA GLN A 290 -24.02 6.29 15.69
C GLN A 290 -23.51 7.72 15.92
N GLU A 291 -22.23 7.88 16.26
CA GLU A 291 -21.61 9.19 16.43
C GLU A 291 -21.61 9.99 15.14
N LEU A 292 -21.39 9.33 13.99
CA LEU A 292 -21.47 9.98 12.66
C LEU A 292 -22.89 10.52 12.39
N GLN A 293 -23.91 9.72 12.67
CA GLN A 293 -25.32 10.11 12.50
C GLN A 293 -25.73 11.25 13.45
N GLN A 294 -25.18 11.28 14.66
CA GLN A 294 -25.47 12.29 15.69
C GLN A 294 -24.62 13.55 15.57
N GLY A 295 -23.67 13.61 14.63
CA GLY A 295 -22.77 14.77 14.48
C GLY A 295 -21.70 14.87 15.60
N THR A 296 -21.44 13.79 16.33
CA THR A 296 -20.44 13.71 17.43
C THR A 296 -19.20 12.88 17.06
N PHE A 297 -19.06 12.58 15.78
CA PHE A 297 -17.96 11.75 15.24
C PHE A 297 -16.60 12.40 15.44
N LEU A 298 -16.48 13.69 15.12
CA LEU A 298 -15.25 14.45 15.31
C LEU A 298 -15.05 14.73 16.78
N LYS A 299 -13.89 14.30 17.31
CA LYS A 299 -13.52 14.57 18.70
C LYS A 299 -12.81 15.92 18.79
N LYS A 300 -13.17 16.71 19.79
CA LYS A 300 -12.56 18.03 20.06
C LYS A 300 -11.28 17.85 20.86
#